data_c43bda049fc6b86a6172fbdc32bb8e1d
#
_entry.id   c43bda049fc6b86a6172fbdc32bb8e1d
#
_cell.length_a   1.000
_cell.length_b   1.000
_cell.length_c   1.000
_cell.angle_alpha   90.00
_cell.angle_beta   90.00
_cell.angle_gamma   90.00
#
_symmetry.space_group_name_H-M   'P 1'
#
loop_
_entity.id
_entity.type
_entity.pdbx_description
1 polymer ?
#
loop_
_entity_poly.entity_id
_entity_poly.type
_entity_poly.pdbx_seq_one_letter_code
_entity_poly.pdbx_strand_id
1 'polypeptide(L)'
;TEFAPHTPMMEAFLTACVQSGIPATADYNDGSYHGAGYLQFNTRRGWRQGTRETVLKRALASPRLEMRTGARAHRVTFEGRRATGLTYNHGGELCTVRANREVILCAGAIETPQILELSGIGQAERLKGHGIEVLHDLPGVGENAHDHLHTRLSYRCRDAVTLNQIMRDPLRKGLMAAQFALAGNGLMSCSGQIAHALCRSSPEVAQADIKIQLHWLSSPDARDPNQLVLDDHPGVSIGTFPLRPKSRGAVHIRSADPEESPAMSANYLGHPDDVA
;
A
#
# COMPACT_ATOMS: atom_id res chain seq x y z
N THR A 1 -13.66 -12.25 -4.07
CA THR A 1 -13.75 -10.80 -4.27
C THR A 1 -15.18 -10.36 -4.03
N GLU A 2 -15.39 -9.32 -3.28
CA GLU A 2 -16.69 -8.71 -2.99
C GLU A 2 -16.63 -7.25 -3.45
N PHE A 3 -17.75 -6.72 -3.96
CA PHE A 3 -17.84 -5.33 -4.37
C PHE A 3 -18.18 -4.42 -3.19
N ALA A 4 -17.81 -3.15 -3.31
CA ALA A 4 -18.25 -2.11 -2.39
C ALA A 4 -19.79 -2.01 -2.38
N PRO A 5 -20.41 -1.68 -1.23
CA PRO A 5 -21.83 -1.45 -1.17
C PRO A 5 -22.22 -0.22 -2.00
N HIS A 6 -23.31 -0.32 -2.73
CA HIS A 6 -23.83 0.79 -3.53
C HIS A 6 -24.44 1.86 -2.64
N THR A 7 -24.10 3.13 -2.88
CA THR A 7 -24.69 4.28 -2.22
C THR A 7 -25.01 5.39 -3.23
N PRO A 8 -25.97 6.26 -2.95
CA PRO A 8 -26.30 7.36 -3.87
C PRO A 8 -25.10 8.25 -4.23
N MET A 9 -24.17 8.44 -3.30
CA MET A 9 -22.97 9.26 -3.52
C MET A 9 -22.02 8.62 -4.53
N MET A 10 -21.90 7.28 -4.50
CA MET A 10 -21.07 6.54 -5.46
C MET A 10 -21.67 6.55 -6.85
N GLU A 11 -22.99 6.35 -6.94
CA GLU A 11 -23.70 6.44 -8.21
C GLU A 11 -23.55 7.83 -8.83
N ALA A 12 -23.63 8.89 -8.01
CA ALA A 12 -23.38 10.25 -8.47
C ALA A 12 -21.94 10.43 -9.01
N PHE A 13 -20.94 9.89 -8.29
CA PHE A 13 -19.54 9.92 -8.75
C PHE A 13 -19.35 9.17 -10.07
N LEU A 14 -19.85 7.95 -10.17
CA LEU A 14 -19.75 7.17 -11.41
C LEU A 14 -20.48 7.84 -12.59
N THR A 15 -21.65 8.41 -12.32
CA THR A 15 -22.39 9.19 -13.33
C THR A 15 -21.58 10.40 -13.79
N ALA A 16 -20.96 11.14 -12.88
CA ALA A 16 -20.11 12.28 -13.20
C ALA A 16 -18.89 11.86 -14.04
N CYS A 17 -18.27 10.71 -13.72
CA CYS A 17 -17.19 10.16 -14.54
C CYS A 17 -17.64 9.90 -15.98
N VAL A 18 -18.80 9.26 -16.16
CA VAL A 18 -19.35 8.98 -17.48
C VAL A 18 -19.67 10.27 -18.24
N GLN A 19 -20.27 11.26 -17.58
CA GLN A 19 -20.52 12.59 -18.16
C GLN A 19 -19.25 13.32 -18.57
N SER A 20 -18.12 13.02 -17.90
CA SER A 20 -16.81 13.57 -18.21
C SER A 20 -16.05 12.74 -19.27
N GLY A 21 -16.68 11.75 -19.89
CA GLY A 21 -16.08 10.94 -20.95
C GLY A 21 -15.31 9.71 -20.48
N ILE A 22 -15.33 9.39 -19.18
CA ILE A 22 -14.72 8.16 -18.68
C ILE A 22 -15.78 7.05 -18.71
N PRO A 23 -15.60 5.96 -19.48
CA PRO A 23 -16.63 4.93 -19.60
C PRO A 23 -16.87 4.20 -18.27
N ALA A 24 -18.09 3.72 -18.07
CA ALA A 24 -18.37 2.81 -16.96
C ALA A 24 -17.72 1.45 -17.21
N THR A 25 -17.19 0.83 -16.15
CA THR A 25 -16.71 -0.55 -16.21
C THR A 25 -17.30 -1.38 -15.07
N ALA A 26 -17.68 -2.62 -15.39
CA ALA A 26 -18.12 -3.59 -14.40
C ALA A 26 -16.93 -4.28 -13.72
N ASP A 27 -15.80 -4.40 -14.42
CA ASP A 27 -14.58 -5.03 -13.91
C ASP A 27 -13.34 -4.33 -14.47
N TYR A 28 -12.67 -3.54 -13.64
CA TYR A 28 -11.43 -2.87 -14.02
C TYR A 28 -10.19 -3.80 -13.99
N ASN A 29 -10.38 -5.06 -13.62
CA ASN A 29 -9.35 -6.10 -13.66
C ASN A 29 -9.48 -7.04 -14.87
N ASP A 30 -10.34 -6.72 -15.84
CA ASP A 30 -10.55 -7.50 -17.07
C ASP A 30 -9.43 -7.35 -18.11
N GLY A 31 -8.47 -6.46 -17.84
CA GLY A 31 -7.33 -6.16 -18.74
C GLY A 31 -7.46 -4.83 -19.49
N SER A 32 -8.63 -4.18 -19.49
CA SER A 32 -8.80 -2.89 -20.17
C SER A 32 -8.21 -1.71 -19.39
N TYR A 33 -8.23 -1.78 -18.07
CA TYR A 33 -7.72 -0.74 -17.16
C TYR A 33 -8.19 0.69 -17.47
N HIS A 34 -9.34 0.86 -18.09
CA HIS A 34 -9.91 2.16 -18.42
C HIS A 34 -11.39 2.16 -18.11
N GLY A 35 -11.81 3.00 -17.17
CA GLY A 35 -13.21 3.14 -16.81
C GLY A 35 -13.42 3.49 -15.33
N ALA A 36 -14.67 3.84 -15.03
CA ALA A 36 -15.14 4.13 -13.68
C ALA A 36 -16.01 2.98 -13.18
N GLY A 37 -15.75 2.55 -11.95
CA GLY A 37 -16.45 1.41 -11.36
C GLY A 37 -16.30 1.33 -9.84
N TYR A 38 -17.00 0.37 -9.27
CA TYR A 38 -16.90 0.03 -7.85
C TYR A 38 -15.61 -0.70 -7.55
N LEU A 39 -15.01 -0.38 -6.40
CA LEU A 39 -13.84 -1.12 -5.94
C LEU A 39 -14.19 -2.55 -5.57
N GLN A 40 -13.32 -3.46 -5.99
CA GLN A 40 -13.35 -4.87 -5.61
C GLN A 40 -12.46 -5.07 -4.37
N PHE A 41 -12.97 -5.75 -3.37
CA PHE A 41 -12.26 -6.02 -2.12
C PHE A 41 -11.91 -7.50 -1.96
N ASN A 42 -10.75 -7.73 -1.40
CA ASN A 42 -10.29 -9.06 -1.02
C ASN A 42 -10.92 -9.46 0.32
N THR A 43 -12.25 -9.57 0.32
CA THR A 43 -13.05 -9.91 1.49
C THR A 43 -13.88 -11.18 1.27
N ARG A 44 -14.32 -11.79 2.35
CA ARG A 44 -15.28 -12.87 2.40
C ARG A 44 -16.19 -12.64 3.59
N ARG A 45 -17.49 -12.43 3.34
CA ARG A 45 -18.49 -12.04 4.35
C ARG A 45 -18.01 -10.81 5.15
N GLY A 46 -17.49 -9.79 4.43
CA GLY A 46 -16.97 -8.56 5.00
C GLY A 46 -15.61 -8.65 5.70
N TRP A 47 -15.07 -9.85 5.93
CA TRP A 47 -13.77 -10.02 6.57
C TRP A 47 -12.64 -10.05 5.55
N ARG A 48 -11.59 -9.30 5.80
CA ARG A 48 -10.39 -9.25 4.96
C ARG A 48 -9.77 -10.63 4.80
N GLN A 49 -9.54 -11.04 3.55
CA GLN A 49 -8.87 -12.28 3.17
C GLN A 49 -7.46 -11.98 2.69
N GLY A 50 -6.57 -11.73 3.63
CA GLY A 50 -5.15 -11.59 3.35
C GLY A 50 -4.45 -12.94 3.20
N THR A 51 -3.15 -12.93 2.90
CA THR A 51 -2.33 -14.15 2.81
C THR A 51 -2.30 -14.93 4.12
N ARG A 52 -2.45 -14.25 5.26
CA ARG A 52 -2.53 -14.91 6.57
C ARG A 52 -3.75 -15.84 6.67
N GLU A 53 -4.93 -15.36 6.29
CA GLU A 53 -6.20 -16.10 6.40
C GLU A 53 -6.33 -17.18 5.33
N THR A 54 -5.73 -16.99 4.17
CA THR A 54 -5.89 -17.87 3.01
C THR A 54 -4.78 -18.92 2.89
N VAL A 55 -3.53 -18.50 2.93
CA VAL A 55 -2.37 -19.37 2.68
C VAL A 55 -1.66 -19.75 3.96
N LEU A 56 -1.25 -18.75 4.78
CA LEU A 56 -0.43 -18.99 5.95
C LEU A 56 -1.15 -19.84 7.01
N LYS A 57 -2.44 -19.60 7.25
CA LYS A 57 -3.22 -20.38 8.22
C LYS A 57 -3.20 -21.88 7.91
N ARG A 58 -3.22 -22.24 6.62
CA ARG A 58 -3.11 -23.65 6.19
C ARG A 58 -1.68 -24.17 6.29
N ALA A 59 -0.71 -23.34 5.91
CA ALA A 59 0.70 -23.70 5.96
C ALA A 59 1.20 -23.95 7.39
N LEU A 60 0.70 -23.19 8.37
CA LEU A 60 1.05 -23.34 9.80
C LEU A 60 0.62 -24.70 10.40
N ALA A 61 -0.27 -25.42 9.76
CA ALA A 61 -0.59 -26.82 10.15
C ALA A 61 0.53 -27.81 9.79
N SER A 62 1.49 -27.40 8.96
CA SER A 62 2.60 -28.25 8.56
C SER A 62 3.71 -28.24 9.64
N PRO A 63 4.21 -29.41 10.09
CA PRO A 63 5.33 -29.48 11.02
C PRO A 63 6.67 -29.04 10.37
N ARG A 64 6.67 -28.77 9.05
CA ARG A 64 7.83 -28.29 8.30
C ARG A 64 7.95 -26.76 8.25
N LEU A 65 6.96 -26.05 8.79
CA LEU A 65 6.95 -24.59 8.83
C LEU A 65 7.08 -24.11 10.28
N GLU A 66 8.13 -23.37 10.55
CA GLU A 66 8.28 -22.59 11.76
C GLU A 66 8.08 -21.12 11.43
N MET A 67 7.27 -20.40 12.21
CA MET A 67 7.07 -18.96 12.09
C MET A 67 7.52 -18.27 13.37
N ARG A 68 8.44 -17.31 13.23
CA ARG A 68 8.90 -16.46 14.34
C ARG A 68 8.42 -15.03 14.11
N THR A 69 7.54 -14.57 14.97
CA THR A 69 7.09 -13.16 15.01
C THR A 69 7.92 -12.36 16.00
N GLY A 70 7.96 -11.02 15.87
CA GLY A 70 8.82 -10.17 16.70
C GLY A 70 10.30 -10.39 16.44
N ALA A 71 10.65 -10.98 15.29
CA ALA A 71 12.01 -11.22 14.85
C ALA A 71 12.36 -10.21 13.73
N ARG A 72 13.30 -9.29 14.00
CA ARG A 72 13.79 -8.32 13.03
C ARG A 72 15.00 -8.87 12.31
N ALA A 73 14.90 -9.08 11.00
CA ALA A 73 16.02 -9.51 10.17
C ALA A 73 17.06 -8.40 10.06
N HIS A 74 18.33 -8.73 10.29
CA HIS A 74 19.44 -7.79 10.21
C HIS A 74 20.22 -7.93 8.91
N ARG A 75 20.81 -9.10 8.68
CA ARG A 75 21.64 -9.35 7.48
C ARG A 75 21.66 -10.83 7.11
N VAL A 76 21.84 -11.08 5.83
CA VAL A 76 22.12 -12.41 5.30
C VAL A 76 23.57 -12.77 5.63
N THR A 77 23.81 -14.03 6.02
CA THR A 77 25.17 -14.58 6.24
C THR A 77 25.63 -15.32 5.00
N PHE A 78 26.95 -15.28 4.75
CA PHE A 78 27.57 -15.87 3.56
C PHE A 78 28.79 -16.72 3.89
N GLU A 79 29.03 -17.74 3.08
CA GLU A 79 30.30 -18.44 2.95
C GLU A 79 30.79 -18.26 1.51
N GLY A 80 31.80 -17.41 1.33
CA GLY A 80 32.16 -16.88 0.01
C GLY A 80 30.98 -16.14 -0.63
N ARG A 81 30.48 -16.65 -1.76
CA ARG A 81 29.33 -16.05 -2.49
C ARG A 81 28.00 -16.80 -2.24
N ARG A 82 28.00 -17.78 -1.37
CA ARG A 82 26.79 -18.56 -1.04
C ARG A 82 26.11 -18.02 0.20
N ALA A 83 24.84 -17.68 0.10
CA ALA A 83 24.01 -17.36 1.26
C ALA A 83 23.79 -18.62 2.11
N THR A 84 24.12 -18.52 3.41
CA THR A 84 24.10 -19.65 4.35
C THR A 84 23.17 -19.46 5.52
N GLY A 85 22.52 -18.30 5.64
CA GLY A 85 21.61 -18.04 6.73
C GLY A 85 21.25 -16.56 6.88
N LEU A 86 20.78 -16.23 8.06
CA LEU A 86 20.34 -14.88 8.42
C LEU A 86 20.65 -14.62 9.89
N THR A 87 21.09 -13.40 10.21
CA THR A 87 21.06 -12.88 11.60
C THR A 87 19.82 -12.03 11.80
N TYR A 88 19.25 -12.09 12.99
CA TYR A 88 18.05 -11.35 13.36
C TYR A 88 18.03 -11.04 14.86
N ASN A 89 17.36 -9.97 15.23
CA ASN A 89 17.07 -9.66 16.62
C ASN A 89 15.74 -10.28 17.03
N HIS A 90 15.69 -10.98 18.16
CA HIS A 90 14.47 -11.50 18.73
C HIS A 90 14.48 -11.30 20.25
N GLY A 91 13.57 -10.45 20.73
CA GLY A 91 13.50 -10.14 22.16
C GLY A 91 14.72 -9.41 22.73
N GLY A 92 15.48 -8.67 21.91
CA GLY A 92 16.72 -7.99 22.28
C GLY A 92 17.98 -8.83 22.11
N GLU A 93 17.86 -10.10 21.73
CA GLU A 93 19.00 -11.00 21.53
C GLU A 93 19.31 -11.16 20.04
N LEU A 94 20.59 -11.13 19.68
CA LEU A 94 21.05 -11.42 18.33
C LEU A 94 21.09 -12.94 18.11
N CYS A 95 20.23 -13.40 17.23
CA CYS A 95 20.10 -14.80 16.85
C CYS A 95 20.64 -15.06 15.44
N THR A 96 21.00 -16.29 15.16
CA THR A 96 21.38 -16.74 13.80
C THR A 96 20.62 -17.99 13.43
N VAL A 97 20.13 -18.04 12.19
CA VAL A 97 19.54 -19.24 11.60
C VAL A 97 20.29 -19.62 10.33
N ARG A 98 20.56 -20.91 10.17
CA ARG A 98 21.22 -21.43 8.96
C ARG A 98 20.21 -21.91 7.93
N ALA A 99 20.52 -21.70 6.67
CA ALA A 99 19.73 -22.16 5.54
C ALA A 99 20.51 -23.23 4.78
N ASN A 100 19.92 -24.41 4.58
CA ASN A 100 20.55 -25.51 3.84
C ASN A 100 20.43 -25.35 2.32
N ARG A 101 19.41 -24.64 1.83
CA ARG A 101 19.12 -24.47 0.40
C ARG A 101 19.27 -23.03 -0.04
N GLU A 102 18.43 -22.14 0.47
CA GLU A 102 18.35 -20.74 0.04
C GLU A 102 17.80 -19.83 1.14
N VAL A 103 18.06 -18.53 1.03
CA VAL A 103 17.45 -17.46 1.81
C VAL A 103 16.56 -16.64 0.89
N ILE A 104 15.29 -16.47 1.24
CA ILE A 104 14.31 -15.71 0.45
C ILE A 104 13.97 -14.43 1.20
N LEU A 105 14.27 -13.27 0.60
CA LEU A 105 13.95 -11.96 1.17
C LEU A 105 12.62 -11.46 0.61
N CYS A 106 11.63 -11.29 1.50
CA CYS A 106 10.30 -10.75 1.19
C CYS A 106 9.95 -9.58 2.12
N ALA A 107 10.94 -8.74 2.45
CA ALA A 107 10.80 -7.64 3.41
C ALA A 107 10.21 -6.35 2.81
N GLY A 108 9.82 -6.38 1.54
CA GLY A 108 9.22 -5.24 0.83
C GLY A 108 10.24 -4.28 0.25
N ALA A 109 9.74 -3.20 -0.34
CA ALA A 109 10.55 -2.24 -1.11
C ALA A 109 11.50 -1.39 -0.23
N ILE A 110 11.27 -1.33 1.07
CA ILE A 110 12.04 -0.52 2.02
C ILE A 110 13.08 -1.38 2.73
N GLU A 111 12.65 -2.45 3.38
CA GLU A 111 13.53 -3.26 4.22
C GLU A 111 14.41 -4.24 3.42
N THR A 112 13.99 -4.67 2.22
CA THR A 112 14.81 -5.58 1.40
C THR A 112 16.12 -4.92 0.95
N PRO A 113 16.14 -3.69 0.40
CA PRO A 113 17.39 -2.98 0.11
C PRO A 113 18.27 -2.80 1.35
N GLN A 114 17.68 -2.43 2.49
CA GLN A 114 18.39 -2.26 3.75
C GLN A 114 19.11 -3.57 4.16
N ILE A 115 18.40 -4.70 4.14
CA ILE A 115 19.00 -6.01 4.47
C ILE A 115 20.13 -6.36 3.50
N LEU A 116 19.98 -6.09 2.20
CA LEU A 116 21.02 -6.33 1.21
C LEU A 116 22.26 -5.46 1.45
N GLU A 117 22.09 -4.16 1.65
CA GLU A 117 23.20 -3.25 1.92
C GLU A 117 23.92 -3.60 3.22
N LEU A 118 23.20 -3.88 4.30
CA LEU A 118 23.78 -4.35 5.57
C LEU A 118 24.51 -5.71 5.43
N SER A 119 24.16 -6.49 4.39
CA SER A 119 24.81 -7.76 4.08
C SER A 119 26.02 -7.62 3.14
N GLY A 120 26.42 -6.39 2.80
CA GLY A 120 27.54 -6.12 1.91
C GLY A 120 27.19 -6.19 0.41
N ILE A 121 25.91 -6.12 0.05
CA ILE A 121 25.42 -6.16 -1.34
C ILE A 121 24.77 -4.81 -1.68
N GLY A 122 25.40 -4.02 -2.55
CA GLY A 122 24.94 -2.68 -2.91
C GLY A 122 26.03 -1.88 -3.59
N GLN A 123 25.87 -0.56 -3.63
CA GLN A 123 26.91 0.33 -4.16
C GLN A 123 28.17 0.28 -3.31
N ALA A 124 29.29 -0.18 -3.90
CA ALA A 124 30.54 -0.38 -3.17
C ALA A 124 31.02 0.84 -2.39
N GLU A 125 30.97 2.04 -2.96
CA GLU A 125 31.41 3.27 -2.29
C GLU A 125 30.51 3.67 -1.12
N ARG A 126 29.20 3.47 -1.25
CA ARG A 126 28.25 3.68 -0.16
C ARG A 126 28.51 2.74 1.00
N LEU A 127 28.66 1.45 0.72
CA LEU A 127 28.92 0.42 1.74
C LEU A 127 30.22 0.70 2.51
N LYS A 128 31.30 1.03 1.79
CA LYS A 128 32.58 1.44 2.38
C LYS A 128 32.44 2.68 3.25
N GLY A 129 31.64 3.67 2.82
CA GLY A 129 31.35 4.88 3.57
C GLY A 129 30.69 4.62 4.94
N HIS A 130 29.98 3.51 5.08
CA HIS A 130 29.38 3.04 6.32
C HIS A 130 30.21 1.98 7.06
N GLY A 131 31.44 1.69 6.60
CA GLY A 131 32.31 0.67 7.19
C GLY A 131 31.84 -0.78 6.96
N ILE A 132 30.98 -1.00 5.96
CA ILE A 132 30.48 -2.31 5.59
C ILE A 132 31.41 -2.93 4.52
N GLU A 133 31.85 -4.17 4.77
CA GLU A 133 32.64 -4.94 3.81
C GLU A 133 31.80 -5.21 2.55
N VAL A 134 32.37 -4.94 1.38
CA VAL A 134 31.70 -5.15 0.10
C VAL A 134 31.82 -6.61 -0.32
N LEU A 135 30.73 -7.34 -0.23
CA LEU A 135 30.65 -8.72 -0.73
C LEU A 135 30.36 -8.71 -2.25
N HIS A 136 29.50 -7.82 -2.70
CA HIS A 136 29.13 -7.72 -4.10
C HIS A 136 28.71 -6.30 -4.45
N ASP A 137 29.41 -5.69 -5.41
CA ASP A 137 29.04 -4.40 -5.95
C ASP A 137 27.82 -4.55 -6.87
N LEU A 138 26.67 -4.07 -6.40
CA LEU A 138 25.39 -4.15 -7.10
C LEU A 138 24.70 -2.78 -7.05
N PRO A 139 25.02 -1.88 -8.00
CA PRO A 139 24.58 -0.47 -7.95
C PRO A 139 23.07 -0.25 -7.96
N GLY A 140 22.29 -1.24 -8.42
CA GLY A 140 20.83 -1.15 -8.48
C GLY A 140 20.11 -1.37 -7.15
N VAL A 141 20.81 -1.81 -6.09
CA VAL A 141 20.19 -2.00 -4.78
C VAL A 141 19.79 -0.65 -4.20
N GLY A 142 18.54 -0.54 -3.81
CA GLY A 142 17.95 0.69 -3.26
C GLY A 142 17.59 1.75 -4.29
N GLU A 143 17.92 1.57 -5.55
CA GLU A 143 17.63 2.51 -6.63
C GLU A 143 16.27 2.25 -7.30
N ASN A 144 15.84 3.19 -8.15
CA ASN A 144 14.60 3.13 -8.93
C ASN A 144 13.31 3.03 -8.08
N ALA A 145 13.34 3.47 -6.85
CA ALA A 145 12.12 3.59 -6.06
C ALA A 145 11.14 4.56 -6.73
N HIS A 146 9.87 4.20 -6.80
CA HIS A 146 8.82 5.11 -7.24
C HIS A 146 7.55 4.87 -6.42
N ASP A 147 6.78 5.92 -6.23
CA ASP A 147 5.57 5.92 -5.45
C ASP A 147 4.54 6.88 -6.04
N HIS A 148 3.28 6.72 -5.67
CA HIS A 148 2.19 7.54 -6.17
C HIS A 148 2.07 8.83 -5.34
N LEU A 149 2.35 9.99 -5.95
CA LEU A 149 2.02 11.28 -5.34
C LEU A 149 0.50 11.47 -5.32
N HIS A 150 -0.09 11.23 -4.17
CA HIS A 150 -1.53 11.30 -3.98
C HIS A 150 -1.95 12.70 -3.53
N THR A 151 -2.73 13.38 -4.35
CA THR A 151 -3.40 14.64 -4.00
C THR A 151 -4.85 14.37 -3.64
N ARG A 152 -5.40 15.14 -2.71
CA ARG A 152 -6.78 14.98 -2.26
C ARG A 152 -7.44 16.34 -2.02
N LEU A 153 -8.62 16.48 -2.60
CA LEU A 153 -9.50 17.64 -2.39
C LEU A 153 -10.71 17.19 -1.59
N SER A 154 -11.04 17.91 -0.51
CA SER A 154 -12.21 17.64 0.32
C SER A 154 -13.34 18.61 -0.03
N TYR A 155 -14.54 18.08 -0.08
CA TYR A 155 -15.76 18.82 -0.44
C TYR A 155 -16.80 18.65 0.65
N ARG A 156 -17.44 19.76 1.03
CA ARG A 156 -18.62 19.74 1.86
C ARG A 156 -19.83 19.33 1.03
N CYS A 157 -20.57 18.33 1.49
CA CYS A 157 -21.79 17.87 0.82
C CYS A 157 -23.03 18.55 1.40
N ARG A 158 -24.02 18.78 0.55
CA ARG A 158 -25.39 19.18 0.95
C ARG A 158 -26.30 17.97 0.73
N ASP A 159 -27.21 17.75 1.66
CA ASP A 159 -28.29 16.74 1.56
C ASP A 159 -27.77 15.30 1.30
N ALA A 160 -26.55 14.98 1.78
CA ALA A 160 -25.93 13.69 1.62
C ALA A 160 -25.54 13.08 2.96
N VAL A 161 -25.74 11.79 3.11
CA VAL A 161 -25.24 11.01 4.25
C VAL A 161 -23.84 10.51 3.92
N THR A 162 -22.85 10.96 4.68
CA THR A 162 -21.45 10.54 4.55
C THR A 162 -20.99 9.80 5.80
N LEU A 163 -19.83 9.17 5.73
CA LEU A 163 -19.27 8.48 6.89
C LEU A 163 -19.06 9.40 8.09
N ASN A 164 -18.78 10.70 7.84
CA ASN A 164 -18.64 11.70 8.88
C ASN A 164 -19.89 11.78 9.77
N GLN A 165 -21.08 11.78 9.17
CA GLN A 165 -22.35 11.82 9.91
C GLN A 165 -22.66 10.48 10.59
N ILE A 166 -22.41 9.36 9.91
CA ILE A 166 -22.67 8.02 10.47
C ILE A 166 -21.85 7.82 11.74
N MET A 167 -20.57 8.19 11.72
CA MET A 167 -19.68 8.00 12.86
C MET A 167 -20.01 8.88 14.07
N ARG A 168 -20.75 9.97 13.86
CA ARG A 168 -21.21 10.89 14.91
C ARG A 168 -22.58 10.55 15.47
N ASP A 169 -23.39 9.83 14.71
CA ASP A 169 -24.73 9.41 15.12
C ASP A 169 -24.66 7.99 15.74
N PRO A 170 -24.86 7.85 17.07
CA PRO A 170 -24.77 6.56 17.74
C PRO A 170 -25.74 5.50 17.18
N LEU A 171 -26.94 5.92 16.75
CA LEU A 171 -27.93 5.01 16.20
C LEU A 171 -27.49 4.47 14.84
N ARG A 172 -27.05 5.35 13.92
CA ARG A 172 -26.54 4.96 12.61
C ARG A 172 -25.28 4.09 12.71
N LYS A 173 -24.38 4.44 13.62
CA LYS A 173 -23.19 3.65 13.93
C LYS A 173 -23.58 2.26 14.46
N GLY A 174 -24.54 2.19 15.36
CA GLY A 174 -25.06 0.92 15.88
C GLY A 174 -25.72 0.06 14.79
N LEU A 175 -26.54 0.66 13.92
CA LEU A 175 -27.14 -0.06 12.79
C LEU A 175 -26.09 -0.57 11.79
N MET A 176 -25.09 0.22 11.48
CA MET A 176 -23.96 -0.20 10.62
C MET A 176 -23.20 -1.37 11.22
N ALA A 177 -22.91 -1.32 12.52
CA ALA A 177 -22.27 -2.44 13.24
C ALA A 177 -23.14 -3.70 13.28
N ALA A 178 -24.44 -3.56 13.52
CA ALA A 178 -25.40 -4.67 13.52
C ALA A 178 -25.51 -5.30 12.13
N GLN A 179 -25.59 -4.51 11.07
CA GLN A 179 -25.59 -5.02 9.69
C GLN A 179 -24.34 -5.85 9.40
N PHE A 180 -23.16 -5.36 9.78
CA PHE A 180 -21.91 -6.10 9.61
C PHE A 180 -21.90 -7.39 10.42
N ALA A 181 -22.31 -7.34 11.70
CA ALA A 181 -22.29 -8.50 12.58
C ALA A 181 -23.25 -9.61 12.11
N LEU A 182 -24.44 -9.24 11.62
CA LEU A 182 -25.49 -10.20 11.23
C LEU A 182 -25.33 -10.69 9.78
N ALA A 183 -24.98 -9.79 8.86
CA ALA A 183 -24.98 -10.09 7.43
C ALA A 183 -23.56 -10.18 6.83
N GLY A 184 -22.52 -9.74 7.52
CA GLY A 184 -21.15 -9.70 7.01
C GLY A 184 -20.96 -8.79 5.79
N ASN A 185 -21.79 -7.75 5.68
CA ASN A 185 -21.77 -6.81 4.56
C ASN A 185 -21.98 -5.37 5.04
N GLY A 186 -22.17 -4.44 4.10
CA GLY A 186 -22.36 -3.04 4.39
C GLY A 186 -21.03 -2.28 4.48
N LEU A 187 -21.08 -1.08 5.04
CA LEU A 187 -19.95 -0.15 5.02
C LEU A 187 -18.75 -0.58 5.86
N MET A 188 -18.95 -1.41 6.87
CA MET A 188 -17.84 -1.98 7.64
C MET A 188 -17.10 -3.11 6.91
N SER A 189 -17.65 -3.61 5.81
CA SER A 189 -17.01 -4.64 5.00
C SER A 189 -16.06 -4.10 3.93
N CYS A 190 -15.92 -2.79 3.81
CA CYS A 190 -15.10 -2.12 2.81
C CYS A 190 -14.23 -1.03 3.44
N SER A 191 -13.33 -0.45 2.63
CA SER A 191 -12.56 0.72 3.04
C SER A 191 -13.37 2.01 2.87
N GLY A 192 -12.83 3.14 3.33
CA GLY A 192 -13.41 4.45 3.05
C GLY A 192 -13.37 4.87 1.58
N GLN A 193 -12.63 4.12 0.74
CA GLN A 193 -12.59 4.27 -0.71
C GLN A 193 -13.47 3.17 -1.32
N ILE A 194 -14.42 3.52 -2.15
CA ILE A 194 -15.45 2.58 -2.58
C ILE A 194 -15.77 2.64 -4.07
N ALA A 195 -15.41 3.75 -4.74
CA ALA A 195 -15.49 3.89 -6.20
C ALA A 195 -14.24 4.59 -6.71
N HIS A 196 -13.87 4.29 -7.95
CA HIS A 196 -12.75 4.92 -8.62
C HIS A 196 -12.97 5.02 -10.13
N ALA A 197 -12.15 5.83 -10.76
CA ALA A 197 -11.98 5.84 -12.21
C ALA A 197 -10.48 5.68 -12.53
N LEU A 198 -10.21 4.89 -13.55
CA LEU A 198 -8.91 4.79 -14.20
C LEU A 198 -9.03 5.44 -15.58
N CYS A 199 -8.29 6.48 -15.84
CA CYS A 199 -8.37 7.23 -17.09
C CYS A 199 -6.98 7.53 -17.65
N ARG A 200 -6.96 7.94 -18.91
CA ARG A 200 -5.75 8.40 -19.58
C ARG A 200 -5.65 9.90 -19.43
N SER A 201 -4.44 10.38 -19.16
CA SER A 201 -4.13 11.82 -19.06
C SER A 201 -4.31 12.51 -20.41
N SER A 202 -4.04 11.80 -21.51
CA SER A 202 -4.26 12.27 -22.88
C SER A 202 -4.65 11.12 -23.81
N PRO A 203 -5.23 11.42 -25.00
CA PRO A 203 -5.58 10.40 -26.01
C PRO A 203 -4.40 9.57 -26.50
N GLU A 204 -3.19 10.12 -26.46
CA GLU A 204 -1.95 9.50 -26.95
C GLU A 204 -1.43 8.43 -25.99
N VAL A 205 -1.86 8.45 -24.73
CA VAL A 205 -1.43 7.47 -23.73
C VAL A 205 -2.14 6.14 -23.98
N ALA A 206 -1.37 5.08 -24.18
CA ALA A 206 -1.91 3.76 -24.57
C ALA A 206 -2.75 3.11 -23.46
N GLN A 207 -2.41 3.34 -22.19
CA GLN A 207 -3.08 2.74 -21.02
C GLN A 207 -3.43 3.81 -20.00
N ALA A 208 -4.44 3.57 -19.17
CA ALA A 208 -4.79 4.45 -18.07
C ALA A 208 -3.58 4.70 -17.17
N ASP A 209 -3.28 5.96 -16.93
CA ASP A 209 -2.12 6.45 -16.18
C ASP A 209 -2.52 7.37 -15.03
N ILE A 210 -3.79 7.74 -14.92
CA ILE A 210 -4.36 8.52 -13.81
C ILE A 210 -5.41 7.67 -13.09
N LYS A 211 -5.37 7.70 -11.77
CA LYS A 211 -6.46 7.19 -10.93
C LYS A 211 -7.14 8.34 -10.21
N ILE A 212 -8.47 8.35 -10.29
CA ILE A 212 -9.34 9.22 -9.51
C ILE A 212 -10.14 8.32 -8.56
N GLN A 213 -10.23 8.66 -7.29
CA GLN A 213 -10.95 7.85 -6.32
C GLN A 213 -11.81 8.68 -5.38
N LEU A 214 -13.00 8.18 -5.11
CA LEU A 214 -13.93 8.77 -4.15
C LEU A 214 -13.69 8.18 -2.77
N HIS A 215 -13.42 9.05 -1.81
CA HIS A 215 -13.45 8.73 -0.39
C HIS A 215 -14.78 9.22 0.18
N TRP A 216 -15.54 8.34 0.79
CA TRP A 216 -16.84 8.66 1.37
C TRP A 216 -16.74 9.34 2.75
N LEU A 217 -15.68 10.07 2.93
CA LEU A 217 -15.40 10.86 4.12
C LEU A 217 -14.55 12.09 3.77
N SER A 218 -14.58 13.08 4.63
CA SER A 218 -13.62 14.18 4.63
C SER A 218 -12.95 14.33 5.99
N SER A 219 -11.74 14.88 5.98
CA SER A 219 -10.91 15.09 7.16
C SER A 219 -10.16 16.41 7.00
N PRO A 220 -10.05 17.23 8.04
CA PRO A 220 -9.35 18.52 7.98
C PRO A 220 -7.84 18.33 7.82
N ASP A 221 -7.29 17.25 8.37
CA ASP A 221 -5.87 16.92 8.28
C ASP A 221 -5.67 15.44 7.99
N ALA A 222 -5.13 15.16 6.81
CA ALA A 222 -4.80 13.80 6.38
C ALA A 222 -3.35 13.41 6.68
N ARG A 223 -2.57 14.27 7.35
CA ARG A 223 -1.13 14.09 7.57
C ARG A 223 -0.79 13.07 8.65
N ASP A 224 -1.67 12.86 9.63
CA ASP A 224 -1.47 11.83 10.63
C ASP A 224 -2.33 10.60 10.32
N PRO A 225 -1.75 9.52 9.79
CA PRO A 225 -2.48 8.30 9.47
C PRO A 225 -3.02 7.57 10.72
N ASN A 226 -2.52 7.89 11.92
CA ASN A 226 -2.92 7.26 13.16
C ASN A 226 -4.09 7.98 13.84
N GLN A 227 -4.43 9.20 13.40
CA GLN A 227 -5.52 10.02 13.92
C GLN A 227 -6.46 10.44 12.80
N LEU A 228 -7.35 9.54 12.40
CA LEU A 228 -8.41 9.91 11.47
C LEU A 228 -9.44 10.79 12.18
N VAL A 229 -9.21 12.12 12.17
CA VAL A 229 -10.18 13.11 12.61
C VAL A 229 -11.10 13.41 11.43
N LEU A 230 -12.40 13.16 11.59
CA LEU A 230 -13.39 13.47 10.57
C LEU A 230 -13.91 14.89 10.75
N ASP A 231 -14.18 15.59 9.64
CA ASP A 231 -14.86 16.89 9.65
C ASP A 231 -16.20 16.81 10.37
N ASP A 232 -16.66 17.94 10.93
CA ASP A 232 -17.91 18.05 11.67
C ASP A 232 -19.15 18.17 10.78
N HIS A 233 -18.99 18.15 9.50
CA HIS A 233 -20.03 18.27 8.48
C HIS A 233 -20.02 17.08 7.54
N PRO A 234 -21.09 16.87 6.76
CA PRO A 234 -21.07 15.90 5.67
C PRO A 234 -20.00 16.26 4.66
N GLY A 235 -19.13 15.33 4.34
CA GLY A 235 -18.06 15.59 3.41
C GLY A 235 -17.55 14.33 2.71
N VAL A 236 -17.00 14.54 1.53
CA VAL A 236 -16.30 13.54 0.73
C VAL A 236 -14.93 14.08 0.32
N SER A 237 -14.05 13.21 -0.03
CA SER A 237 -12.80 13.64 -0.66
C SER A 237 -12.61 12.93 -1.99
N ILE A 238 -12.11 13.65 -2.97
CA ILE A 238 -11.68 13.10 -4.25
C ILE A 238 -10.17 13.13 -4.28
N GLY A 239 -9.58 11.95 -4.39
CA GLY A 239 -8.14 11.78 -4.51
C GLY A 239 -7.75 11.48 -5.95
N THR A 240 -6.61 12.00 -6.39
CA THR A 240 -6.04 11.68 -7.68
C THR A 240 -4.53 11.50 -7.59
N PHE A 241 -4.00 10.62 -8.44
CA PHE A 241 -2.58 10.38 -8.54
C PHE A 241 -2.20 9.71 -9.86
N PRO A 242 -0.96 9.95 -10.36
CA PRO A 242 -0.42 9.22 -11.49
C PRO A 242 -0.15 7.77 -11.11
N LEU A 243 -0.52 6.84 -11.98
CA LEU A 243 -0.28 5.40 -11.78
C LEU A 243 1.13 4.97 -12.20
N ARG A 244 1.78 5.76 -13.04
CA ARG A 244 3.09 5.44 -13.63
C ARG A 244 4.00 6.65 -13.65
N PRO A 245 4.39 7.20 -12.48
CA PRO A 245 5.30 8.33 -12.44
C PRO A 245 6.64 7.96 -13.08
N LYS A 246 7.26 8.90 -13.78
CA LYS A 246 8.60 8.77 -14.34
C LYS A 246 9.70 9.14 -13.35
N SER A 247 9.37 9.92 -12.34
CA SER A 247 10.26 10.21 -11.22
C SER A 247 10.76 8.93 -10.56
N ARG A 248 12.04 8.92 -10.24
CA ARG A 248 12.68 7.81 -9.53
C ARG A 248 13.40 8.33 -8.31
N GLY A 249 13.28 7.62 -7.23
CA GLY A 249 13.91 7.87 -5.96
C GLY A 249 14.80 6.70 -5.53
N ALA A 250 15.13 6.68 -4.25
CA ALA A 250 16.03 5.68 -3.68
C ALA A 250 15.70 5.38 -2.22
N VAL A 251 16.12 4.20 -1.76
CA VAL A 251 16.03 3.73 -0.38
C VAL A 251 17.39 3.16 0.02
N HIS A 252 18.08 3.82 0.95
CA HIS A 252 19.44 3.41 1.35
C HIS A 252 19.62 3.47 2.87
N ILE A 253 20.55 2.65 3.38
CA ILE A 253 20.97 2.73 4.78
C ILE A 253 21.54 4.11 5.12
N ARG A 254 21.40 4.49 6.40
CA ARG A 254 22.01 5.70 6.98
C ARG A 254 23.28 5.38 7.74
N SER A 255 23.39 4.15 8.23
CA SER A 255 24.54 3.64 8.97
C SER A 255 24.60 2.11 8.87
N ALA A 256 25.55 1.51 9.53
CA ALA A 256 25.66 0.04 9.68
C ALA A 256 24.73 -0.54 10.77
N ASP A 257 23.96 0.31 11.46
CA ASP A 257 23.01 -0.13 12.47
C ASP A 257 21.71 -0.66 11.84
N PRO A 258 21.39 -1.96 12.00
CA PRO A 258 20.19 -2.54 11.42
C PRO A 258 18.87 -2.05 12.07
N GLU A 259 18.94 -1.43 13.26
CA GLU A 259 17.76 -0.86 13.92
C GLU A 259 17.43 0.56 13.41
N GLU A 260 18.37 1.23 12.77
CA GLU A 260 18.14 2.54 12.16
C GLU A 260 17.33 2.40 10.87
N SER A 261 16.25 3.17 10.76
CA SER A 261 15.41 3.19 9.54
C SER A 261 16.18 3.77 8.35
N PRO A 262 16.06 3.21 7.15
CA PRO A 262 16.76 3.70 5.97
C PRO A 262 16.29 5.10 5.58
N ALA A 263 17.14 5.81 4.85
CA ALA A 263 16.78 7.05 4.17
C ALA A 263 15.91 6.72 2.95
N MET A 264 14.79 7.40 2.83
CA MET A 264 13.87 7.24 1.70
C MET A 264 13.70 8.57 0.98
N SER A 265 13.87 8.55 -0.33
CA SER A 265 13.56 9.68 -1.20
C SER A 265 12.68 9.18 -2.34
N ALA A 266 11.44 9.62 -2.38
CA ALA A 266 10.55 9.30 -3.50
C ALA A 266 10.83 10.15 -4.73
N ASN A 267 11.52 11.30 -4.56
CA ASN A 267 11.81 12.27 -5.61
C ASN A 267 10.57 12.68 -6.42
N TYR A 268 9.44 12.89 -5.71
CA TYR A 268 8.19 13.29 -6.35
C TYR A 268 8.37 14.50 -7.26
N LEU A 269 7.74 14.45 -8.43
CA LEU A 269 7.80 15.50 -9.45
C LEU A 269 9.24 15.83 -9.92
N GLY A 270 10.19 14.92 -9.71
CA GLY A 270 11.57 15.06 -10.17
C GLY A 270 11.74 14.91 -11.68
N HIS A 271 10.73 14.38 -12.38
CA HIS A 271 10.70 14.29 -13.83
C HIS A 271 9.68 15.29 -14.40
N PRO A 272 10.02 16.05 -15.47
CA PRO A 272 9.12 17.05 -16.06
C PRO A 272 7.75 16.50 -16.48
N ASP A 273 7.69 15.29 -16.99
CA ASP A 273 6.45 14.66 -17.42
C ASP A 273 5.48 14.31 -16.25
N ASP A 274 5.97 14.32 -15.02
CA ASP A 274 5.11 14.12 -13.84
C ASP A 274 4.49 15.44 -13.35
N VAL A 275 4.93 16.59 -13.92
CA VAL A 275 4.44 17.93 -13.58
C VAL A 275 3.45 18.43 -14.62
N ALA A 276 3.54 17.95 -15.86
CA ALA A 276 2.68 18.31 -16.97
C ALA A 276 1.29 17.69 -16.85
#